data_04c0ecd6c77a1e0b847ec094434f2bc3
#
_entry.id   04c0ecd6c77a1e0b847ec094434f2bc3
#
_cell.length_a   1.000
_cell.length_b   1.000
_cell.length_c   1.000
_cell.angle_alpha   90.00
_cell.angle_beta   90.00
_cell.angle_gamma   90.00
#
_symmetry.space_group_name_H-M   'P 1'
#
loop_
_entity.id
_entity.type
_entity.pdbx_description
1 polymer ?
#
loop_
_entity_poly.entity_id
_entity_poly.type
_entity_poly.pdbx_seq_one_letter_code
_entity_poly.pdbx_strand_id
1 'polypeptide(L)'
;QLTSLERMGKKSAQNVLSELARTKQMTLGKFIHALGIPGIGPELAVLFAGHVKTLDGMLDWLERAHASFGDDSYGPKSDELGKPFKTNQAIRTLCEHDGIGEKVAIQVRDGLEQRRKLIHELSNHLILDEEIITTSTGKFEGMTFCITGTLSQPRKVIQLMVNGAGGKVVGSISGKLDVLIAGENA
;
A
#
# COMPACT_ATOMS: atom_id res chain seq x y z
N GLN A 1 14.41 28.08 -15.96
CA GLN A 1 14.69 28.21 -14.50
C GLN A 1 15.35 26.98 -13.89
N LEU A 2 15.02 25.72 -14.31
CA LEU A 2 15.76 24.52 -13.82
C LEU A 2 17.23 24.55 -14.23
N THR A 3 17.54 25.10 -15.40
CA THR A 3 18.92 25.21 -15.91
C THR A 3 19.78 26.25 -15.18
N SER A 4 19.19 27.04 -14.30
CA SER A 4 19.94 27.97 -13.43
C SER A 4 20.40 27.32 -12.11
N LEU A 5 19.99 26.08 -11.85
CA LEU A 5 20.44 25.32 -10.68
C LEU A 5 21.86 24.78 -10.93
N GLU A 6 22.66 24.78 -9.88
CA GLU A 6 24.01 24.22 -9.92
C GLU A 6 24.00 22.77 -10.41
N ARG A 7 24.87 22.42 -11.35
CA ARG A 7 24.98 21.08 -11.98
C ARG A 7 23.76 20.63 -12.80
N MET A 8 22.80 21.52 -13.10
CA MET A 8 21.63 21.23 -13.91
C MET A 8 21.83 21.68 -15.38
N GLY A 9 22.31 20.78 -16.22
CA GLY A 9 22.41 21.03 -17.67
C GLY A 9 21.04 20.96 -18.38
N LYS A 10 20.96 21.48 -19.61
CA LYS A 10 19.73 21.46 -20.43
C LYS A 10 19.12 20.06 -20.55
N LYS A 11 19.93 19.02 -20.78
CA LYS A 11 19.48 17.64 -20.91
C LYS A 11 18.88 17.10 -19.59
N SER A 12 19.56 17.39 -18.47
CA SER A 12 19.07 16.99 -17.13
C SER A 12 17.76 17.69 -16.79
N ALA A 13 17.66 19.00 -17.07
CA ALA A 13 16.42 19.76 -16.88
C ALA A 13 15.27 19.20 -17.73
N GLN A 14 15.55 18.86 -19.00
CA GLN A 14 14.55 18.26 -19.89
C GLN A 14 14.09 16.88 -19.39
N ASN A 15 15.02 16.04 -18.92
CA ASN A 15 14.68 14.73 -18.35
C ASN A 15 13.77 14.87 -17.13
N VAL A 16 14.09 15.81 -16.22
CA VAL A 16 13.22 16.09 -15.03
C VAL A 16 11.82 16.52 -15.47
N LEU A 17 11.70 17.44 -16.43
CA LEU A 17 10.40 17.89 -16.92
C LEU A 17 9.62 16.76 -17.60
N SER A 18 10.28 15.89 -18.36
CA SER A 18 9.66 14.74 -19.00
C SER A 18 9.15 13.73 -17.96
N GLU A 19 9.93 13.43 -16.92
CA GLU A 19 9.51 12.56 -15.85
C GLU A 19 8.37 13.16 -15.02
N LEU A 20 8.41 14.45 -14.71
CA LEU A 20 7.30 15.15 -14.05
C LEU A 20 6.01 15.09 -14.87
N ALA A 21 6.11 15.25 -16.20
CA ALA A 21 4.94 15.13 -17.07
C ALA A 21 4.38 13.70 -17.08
N ARG A 22 5.25 12.69 -17.08
CA ARG A 22 4.87 11.28 -17.07
C ARG A 22 4.25 10.84 -15.74
N THR A 23 4.68 11.41 -14.62
CA THR A 23 4.20 11.07 -13.28
C THR A 23 2.96 11.86 -12.83
N LYS A 24 2.39 12.71 -13.69
CA LYS A 24 1.14 13.41 -13.38
C LYS A 24 -0.06 12.48 -13.19
N GLN A 25 -0.02 11.30 -13.80
CA GLN A 25 -1.02 10.25 -13.60
C GLN A 25 -0.37 9.06 -12.92
N MET A 26 -0.92 8.65 -11.79
CA MET A 26 -0.43 7.52 -11.01
C MET A 26 -1.55 6.91 -10.17
N THR A 27 -1.36 5.66 -9.73
CA THR A 27 -2.31 5.03 -8.80
C THR A 27 -2.19 5.64 -7.39
N LEU A 28 -3.28 5.56 -6.63
CA LEU A 28 -3.32 6.05 -5.25
C LEU A 28 -2.23 5.41 -4.37
N GLY A 29 -1.94 4.12 -4.56
CA GLY A 29 -0.88 3.42 -3.82
C GLY A 29 0.52 3.99 -4.10
N LYS A 30 0.82 4.31 -5.36
CA LYS A 30 2.08 4.98 -5.70
C LYS A 30 2.16 6.38 -5.09
N PHE A 31 1.06 7.12 -5.08
CA PHE A 31 0.98 8.43 -4.45
C PHE A 31 1.26 8.33 -2.94
N ILE A 32 0.59 7.43 -2.22
CA ILE A 32 0.79 7.21 -0.79
C ILE A 32 2.24 6.82 -0.49
N HIS A 33 2.83 5.92 -1.28
CA HIS A 33 4.24 5.55 -1.13
C HIS A 33 5.18 6.74 -1.36
N ALA A 34 4.90 7.58 -2.37
CA ALA A 34 5.69 8.78 -2.69
C ALA A 34 5.64 9.86 -1.60
N LEU A 35 4.61 9.86 -0.73
CA LEU A 35 4.56 10.75 0.44
C LEU A 35 5.68 10.49 1.45
N GLY A 36 6.38 9.36 1.35
CA GLY A 36 7.52 9.04 2.21
C GLY A 36 7.16 8.91 3.69
N ILE A 37 6.04 8.28 4.00
CA ILE A 37 5.66 8.00 5.40
C ILE A 37 6.58 6.90 5.93
N PRO A 38 7.31 7.15 7.04
CA PRO A 38 8.20 6.15 7.61
C PRO A 38 7.47 4.83 7.90
N GLY A 39 8.07 3.71 7.53
CA GLY A 39 7.47 2.38 7.74
C GLY A 39 6.37 1.98 6.76
N ILE A 40 5.97 2.86 5.84
CA ILE A 40 4.99 2.56 4.80
C ILE A 40 5.72 2.27 3.49
N GLY A 41 5.97 0.99 3.24
CA GLY A 41 6.55 0.51 1.98
C GLY A 41 5.52 0.46 0.84
N PRO A 42 5.97 0.14 -0.40
CA PRO A 42 5.08 0.11 -1.57
C PRO A 42 3.92 -0.89 -1.42
N GLU A 43 4.14 -2.04 -0.82
CA GLU A 43 3.11 -3.07 -0.61
C GLU A 43 2.03 -2.58 0.35
N LEU A 44 2.42 -2.00 1.48
CA LEU A 44 1.50 -1.45 2.46
C LEU A 44 0.73 -0.24 1.91
N ALA A 45 1.37 0.60 1.10
CA ALA A 45 0.71 1.71 0.43
C ALA A 45 -0.37 1.24 -0.55
N VAL A 46 -0.13 0.15 -1.29
CA VAL A 46 -1.12 -0.47 -2.19
C VAL A 46 -2.27 -1.08 -1.38
N LEU A 47 -1.99 -1.81 -0.31
CA LEU A 47 -3.02 -2.38 0.58
C LEU A 47 -3.92 -1.28 1.16
N PHE A 48 -3.32 -0.21 1.68
CA PHE A 48 -4.08 0.91 2.22
C PHE A 48 -4.87 1.65 1.13
N ALA A 49 -4.28 1.87 -0.05
CA ALA A 49 -4.98 2.47 -1.18
C ALA A 49 -6.20 1.65 -1.59
N GLY A 50 -6.10 0.33 -1.60
CA GLY A 50 -7.23 -0.55 -1.88
C GLY A 50 -8.30 -0.57 -0.79
N HIS A 51 -7.93 -0.30 0.47
CA HIS A 51 -8.89 -0.13 1.56
C HIS A 51 -9.71 1.15 1.39
N VAL A 52 -9.05 2.27 1.07
CA VAL A 52 -9.70 3.59 0.94
C VAL A 52 -10.20 3.90 -0.48
N LYS A 53 -9.67 3.20 -1.50
CA LYS A 53 -10.01 3.23 -2.93
C LYS A 53 -9.68 4.54 -3.64
N THR A 54 -10.09 5.67 -3.10
CA THR A 54 -9.93 7.00 -3.71
C THR A 54 -9.22 7.97 -2.76
N LEU A 55 -8.77 9.11 -3.30
CA LEU A 55 -8.22 10.20 -2.49
C LEU A 55 -9.24 10.71 -1.46
N ASP A 56 -10.49 10.91 -1.89
CA ASP A 56 -11.56 11.36 -0.99
C ASP A 56 -11.83 10.32 0.10
N GLY A 57 -11.84 9.03 -0.26
CA GLY A 57 -11.93 7.93 0.70
C GLY A 57 -10.78 7.89 1.70
N MET A 58 -9.55 8.26 1.26
CA MET A 58 -8.39 8.38 2.15
C MET A 58 -8.55 9.54 3.14
N LEU A 59 -9.02 10.69 2.67
CA LEU A 59 -9.25 11.86 3.54
C LEU A 59 -10.39 11.60 4.53
N ASP A 60 -11.48 11.00 4.07
CA ASP A 60 -12.60 10.58 4.93
C ASP A 60 -12.17 9.52 5.97
N TRP A 61 -11.34 8.53 5.56
CA TRP A 61 -10.75 7.59 6.51
C TRP A 61 -9.89 8.31 7.55
N LEU A 62 -9.10 9.29 7.15
CA LEU A 62 -8.23 10.05 8.06
C LEU A 62 -9.05 10.84 9.09
N GLU A 63 -10.15 11.49 8.68
CA GLU A 63 -11.07 12.16 9.60
C GLU A 63 -11.67 11.18 10.61
N ARG A 64 -12.16 10.04 10.14
CA ARG A 64 -12.72 8.99 11.02
C ARG A 64 -11.66 8.38 11.94
N ALA A 65 -10.41 8.23 11.47
CA ALA A 65 -9.30 7.71 12.26
C ALA A 65 -8.84 8.67 13.37
N HIS A 66 -9.16 9.97 13.27
CA HIS A 66 -8.94 10.98 14.29
C HIS A 66 -10.16 11.22 15.21
N ALA A 67 -11.35 10.78 14.82
CA ALA A 67 -12.54 10.94 15.65
C ALA A 67 -12.31 10.27 17.01
N SER A 68 -12.57 11.01 18.06
CA SER A 68 -12.45 10.52 19.43
C SER A 68 -13.48 9.42 19.73
N PHE A 69 -13.15 8.53 20.64
CA PHE A 69 -13.95 7.38 21.11
C PHE A 69 -15.34 7.71 21.71
N GLY A 70 -15.95 8.81 21.34
CA GLY A 70 -17.21 9.27 21.91
C GLY A 70 -18.48 8.73 21.29
N ASP A 71 -18.39 8.05 20.15
CA ASP A 71 -19.55 7.46 19.48
C ASP A 71 -19.66 5.96 19.80
N ASP A 72 -20.51 5.64 20.75
CA ASP A 72 -20.84 4.28 21.22
C ASP A 72 -21.48 3.38 20.14
N SER A 73 -21.68 3.87 18.92
CA SER A 73 -22.46 3.20 17.86
C SER A 73 -21.66 2.19 17.03
N TYR A 74 -20.34 2.08 17.20
CA TYR A 74 -19.49 1.28 16.31
C TYR A 74 -18.67 0.19 17.01
N GLY A 75 -19.28 -0.98 17.16
CA GLY A 75 -18.59 -2.25 17.40
C GLY A 75 -18.35 -2.61 18.88
N PRO A 76 -17.81 -3.80 19.16
CA PRO A 76 -17.60 -4.27 20.53
C PRO A 76 -16.67 -3.34 21.30
N LYS A 77 -17.04 -3.05 22.54
CA LYS A 77 -16.32 -2.11 23.43
C LYS A 77 -15.02 -2.67 24.02
N SER A 78 -14.71 -3.95 23.77
CA SER A 78 -13.56 -4.64 24.34
C SER A 78 -13.07 -5.77 23.42
N ASP A 79 -11.77 -6.12 23.52
CA ASP A 79 -11.20 -7.33 22.93
C ASP A 79 -11.70 -8.61 23.63
N GLU A 80 -11.30 -9.79 23.11
CA GLU A 80 -11.66 -11.10 23.70
C GLU A 80 -11.16 -11.25 25.15
N LEU A 81 -10.21 -10.44 25.59
CA LEU A 81 -9.67 -10.41 26.96
C LEU A 81 -10.38 -9.38 27.85
N GLY A 82 -11.47 -8.74 27.37
CA GLY A 82 -12.22 -7.74 28.10
C GLY A 82 -11.54 -6.37 28.23
N LYS A 83 -10.45 -6.12 27.51
CA LYS A 83 -9.77 -4.81 27.51
C LYS A 83 -10.49 -3.86 26.54
N PRO A 84 -10.71 -2.60 26.94
CA PRO A 84 -11.32 -1.63 26.03
C PRO A 84 -10.42 -1.43 24.81
N PHE A 85 -11.01 -1.41 23.63
CA PHE A 85 -10.25 -1.07 22.41
C PHE A 85 -9.73 0.36 22.53
N LYS A 86 -8.43 0.51 22.33
CA LYS A 86 -7.77 1.80 22.36
C LYS A 86 -7.87 2.57 21.03
N THR A 87 -8.35 1.91 19.99
CA THR A 87 -8.42 2.44 18.62
C THR A 87 -9.85 2.47 18.12
N ASN A 88 -10.14 3.46 17.29
CA ASN A 88 -11.45 3.63 16.68
C ASN A 88 -11.72 2.62 15.54
N GLN A 89 -12.96 2.61 15.02
CA GLN A 89 -13.40 1.68 13.99
C GLN A 89 -12.58 1.79 12.69
N ALA A 90 -12.19 2.99 12.25
CA ALA A 90 -11.41 3.15 11.02
C ALA A 90 -10.03 2.48 11.12
N ILE A 91 -9.39 2.57 12.28
CA ILE A 91 -8.12 1.87 12.56
C ILE A 91 -8.35 0.35 12.57
N ARG A 92 -9.41 -0.11 13.20
CA ARG A 92 -9.71 -1.55 13.32
C ARG A 92 -9.98 -2.22 11.99
N THR A 93 -10.82 -1.62 11.13
CA THR A 93 -11.10 -2.16 9.80
C THR A 93 -9.85 -2.22 8.93
N LEU A 94 -8.91 -1.29 9.10
CA LEU A 94 -7.63 -1.38 8.43
C LEU A 94 -6.77 -2.54 8.98
N CYS A 95 -6.86 -2.85 10.27
CA CYS A 95 -6.14 -3.98 10.88
C CYS A 95 -6.68 -5.37 10.47
N GLU A 96 -7.83 -5.46 9.79
CA GLU A 96 -8.35 -6.71 9.22
C GLU A 96 -7.51 -7.21 8.04
N HIS A 97 -6.68 -6.33 7.45
CA HIS A 97 -5.77 -6.71 6.38
C HIS A 97 -4.50 -7.37 6.94
N ASP A 98 -4.14 -8.52 6.38
CA ASP A 98 -2.90 -9.24 6.71
C ASP A 98 -1.68 -8.31 6.58
N GLY A 99 -0.86 -8.27 7.61
CA GLY A 99 0.35 -7.44 7.67
C GLY A 99 0.13 -6.02 8.20
N ILE A 100 -1.11 -5.61 8.51
CA ILE A 100 -1.41 -4.31 9.13
C ILE A 100 -1.86 -4.51 10.58
N GLY A 101 -0.95 -4.31 11.50
CA GLY A 101 -1.28 -4.25 12.92
C GLY A 101 -1.64 -2.83 13.37
N GLU A 102 -2.18 -2.68 14.58
CA GLU A 102 -2.61 -1.40 15.17
C GLU A 102 -1.51 -0.32 15.11
N LYS A 103 -0.26 -0.69 15.43
CA LYS A 103 0.89 0.23 15.37
C LYS A 103 1.09 0.79 13.96
N VAL A 104 0.96 -0.04 12.94
CA VAL A 104 1.12 0.35 11.53
C VAL A 104 -0.05 1.24 11.11
N ALA A 105 -1.28 0.90 11.47
CA ALA A 105 -2.46 1.70 11.16
C ALA A 105 -2.41 3.10 11.78
N ILE A 106 -1.94 3.21 13.03
CA ILE A 106 -1.69 4.49 13.71
C ILE A 106 -0.59 5.28 12.97
N GLN A 107 0.47 4.61 12.56
CA GLN A 107 1.57 5.24 11.81
C GLN A 107 1.12 5.77 10.44
N VAL A 108 0.22 5.05 9.74
CA VAL A 108 -0.45 5.55 8.51
C VAL A 108 -1.23 6.82 8.82
N ARG A 109 -2.09 6.81 9.83
CA ARG A 109 -2.88 7.97 10.26
C ARG A 109 -2.01 9.18 10.54
N ASP A 110 -1.03 9.04 11.41
CA ASP A 110 -0.17 10.15 11.85
C ASP A 110 0.70 10.67 10.71
N GLY A 111 1.20 9.76 9.86
CA GLY A 111 1.99 10.12 8.69
C GLY A 111 1.20 10.87 7.63
N LEU A 112 -0.06 10.52 7.40
CA LEU A 112 -0.96 11.24 6.51
C LEU A 112 -1.33 12.60 7.07
N GLU A 113 -1.64 12.69 8.37
CA GLU A 113 -1.98 13.96 9.02
C GLU A 113 -0.83 14.98 8.93
N GLN A 114 0.39 14.55 9.21
CA GLN A 114 1.57 15.42 9.05
C GLN A 114 1.75 15.95 7.63
N ARG A 115 1.21 15.24 6.64
CA ARG A 115 1.33 15.58 5.20
C ARG A 115 0.03 16.13 4.59
N ARG A 116 -0.98 16.40 5.40
CA ARG A 116 -2.31 16.85 4.93
C ARG A 116 -2.22 18.04 3.96
N LYS A 117 -1.41 19.05 4.27
CA LYS A 117 -1.19 20.21 3.39
C LYS A 117 -0.55 19.80 2.07
N LEU A 118 0.50 18.99 2.12
CA LEU A 118 1.20 18.49 0.93
C LEU A 118 0.27 17.64 0.06
N ILE A 119 -0.55 16.78 0.67
CA ILE A 119 -1.55 15.97 -0.03
C ILE A 119 -2.52 16.88 -0.79
N HIS A 120 -3.05 17.90 -0.13
CA HIS A 120 -3.97 18.84 -0.77
C HIS A 120 -3.32 19.65 -1.90
N GLU A 121 -2.08 20.09 -1.73
CA GLU A 121 -1.35 20.79 -2.79
C GLU A 121 -1.07 19.90 -3.99
N LEU A 122 -0.58 18.67 -3.77
CA LEU A 122 -0.25 17.74 -4.84
C LEU A 122 -1.49 17.23 -5.57
N SER A 123 -2.60 17.01 -4.89
CA SER A 123 -3.84 16.51 -5.50
C SER A 123 -4.40 17.44 -6.58
N ASN A 124 -4.15 18.74 -6.49
CA ASN A 124 -4.55 19.71 -7.52
C ASN A 124 -3.73 19.58 -8.83
N HIS A 125 -2.62 18.87 -8.81
CA HIS A 125 -1.68 18.75 -9.92
C HIS A 125 -1.58 17.32 -10.49
N LEU A 126 -2.19 16.35 -9.82
CA LEU A 126 -2.08 14.93 -10.15
C LEU A 126 -3.45 14.35 -10.53
N ILE A 127 -3.42 13.37 -11.40
CA ILE A 127 -4.56 12.49 -11.68
C ILE A 127 -4.27 11.19 -10.92
N LEU A 128 -5.06 10.92 -9.90
CA LEU A 128 -4.92 9.73 -9.08
C LEU A 128 -5.94 8.69 -9.52
N ASP A 129 -5.44 7.63 -10.13
CA ASP A 129 -6.25 6.47 -10.49
C ASP A 129 -6.53 5.63 -9.23
N GLU A 130 -7.70 5.01 -9.20
CA GLU A 130 -8.04 4.05 -8.14
C GLU A 130 -7.04 2.89 -8.12
N GLU A 131 -6.72 2.39 -6.93
CA GLU A 131 -5.96 1.15 -6.80
C GLU A 131 -6.90 -0.01 -7.09
N ILE A 132 -6.75 -0.63 -8.25
CA ILE A 132 -7.43 -1.88 -8.53
C ILE A 132 -6.67 -2.97 -7.79
N ILE A 133 -7.03 -3.22 -6.53
CA ILE A 133 -6.70 -4.50 -5.93
C ILE A 133 -7.58 -5.50 -6.67
N THR A 134 -7.02 -6.18 -7.64
CA THR A 134 -7.58 -7.44 -8.09
C THR A 134 -7.53 -8.40 -6.91
N THR A 135 -8.53 -8.31 -6.02
CA THR A 135 -8.97 -9.46 -5.25
C THR A 135 -9.59 -10.39 -6.29
N SER A 136 -8.72 -10.95 -7.12
CA SER A 136 -9.14 -12.05 -7.95
C SER A 136 -9.47 -13.17 -6.95
N THR A 137 -10.73 -13.55 -6.85
CA THR A 137 -11.11 -14.92 -6.56
C THR A 137 -10.38 -15.75 -7.62
N GLY A 138 -9.09 -15.88 -7.41
CA GLY A 138 -8.17 -16.40 -8.42
C GLY A 138 -8.05 -17.89 -8.26
N LYS A 139 -7.64 -18.52 -9.34
CA LYS A 139 -7.36 -19.98 -9.43
C LYS A 139 -6.45 -20.49 -8.30
N PHE A 140 -5.75 -19.58 -7.58
CA PHE A 140 -4.78 -19.88 -6.53
C PHE A 140 -5.18 -19.35 -5.15
N GLU A 141 -6.46 -19.01 -4.96
CA GLU A 141 -6.95 -18.50 -3.68
C GLU A 141 -6.70 -19.50 -2.54
N GLY A 142 -6.08 -19.03 -1.47
CA GLY A 142 -5.72 -19.83 -0.29
C GLY A 142 -4.49 -20.70 -0.48
N MET A 143 -3.86 -20.75 -1.69
CA MET A 143 -2.66 -21.55 -1.96
C MET A 143 -1.39 -20.76 -1.62
N THR A 144 -0.42 -21.46 -1.03
CA THR A 144 0.91 -20.94 -0.73
C THR A 144 1.95 -21.44 -1.73
N PHE A 145 2.76 -20.52 -2.23
CA PHE A 145 3.78 -20.77 -3.25
C PHE A 145 5.17 -20.45 -2.71
N CYS A 146 6.16 -21.28 -2.99
CA CYS A 146 7.56 -20.93 -2.80
C CYS A 146 8.28 -20.93 -4.15
N ILE A 147 9.15 -19.95 -4.37
CA ILE A 147 9.88 -19.80 -5.64
C ILE A 147 11.35 -20.03 -5.36
N THR A 148 11.97 -21.00 -6.06
CA THR A 148 13.40 -21.35 -5.93
C THR A 148 14.07 -21.50 -7.30
N GLY A 149 15.39 -21.45 -7.32
CA GLY A 149 16.19 -21.61 -8.52
C GLY A 149 16.20 -20.41 -9.47
N THR A 150 16.81 -20.60 -10.64
CA THR A 150 16.90 -19.61 -11.71
C THR A 150 15.71 -19.77 -12.64
N LEU A 151 14.89 -18.75 -12.72
CA LEU A 151 13.65 -18.75 -13.50
C LEU A 151 13.84 -18.10 -14.86
N SER A 152 13.01 -18.46 -15.83
CA SER A 152 12.96 -17.84 -17.17
C SER A 152 12.49 -16.38 -17.16
N GLN A 153 11.81 -15.95 -16.08
CA GLN A 153 11.40 -14.58 -15.84
C GLN A 153 11.90 -14.08 -14.48
N PRO A 154 12.04 -12.77 -14.30
CA PRO A 154 12.42 -12.21 -13.01
C PRO A 154 11.46 -12.69 -11.90
N ARG A 155 12.02 -13.13 -10.77
CA ARG A 155 11.26 -13.64 -9.61
C ARG A 155 10.10 -12.72 -9.23
N LYS A 156 10.31 -11.41 -9.30
CA LYS A 156 9.29 -10.39 -8.98
C LYS A 156 8.08 -10.45 -9.93
N VAL A 157 8.29 -10.77 -11.21
CA VAL A 157 7.19 -10.91 -12.19
C VAL A 157 6.34 -12.12 -11.85
N ILE A 158 6.96 -13.27 -11.57
CA ILE A 158 6.23 -14.49 -11.19
C ILE A 158 5.49 -14.30 -9.87
N GLN A 159 6.11 -13.60 -8.91
CA GLN A 159 5.48 -13.24 -7.65
C GLN A 159 4.22 -12.39 -7.85
N LEU A 160 4.29 -11.39 -8.75
CA LEU A 160 3.12 -10.57 -9.12
C LEU A 160 2.02 -11.39 -9.79
N MET A 161 2.39 -12.35 -10.65
CA MET A 161 1.42 -13.24 -11.33
C MET A 161 0.71 -14.16 -10.33
N VAL A 162 1.44 -14.75 -9.39
CA VAL A 162 0.89 -15.61 -8.32
C VAL A 162 -0.05 -14.81 -7.41
N ASN A 163 0.42 -13.66 -6.93
CA ASN A 163 -0.39 -12.79 -6.07
C ASN A 163 -1.62 -12.24 -6.81
N GLY A 164 -1.48 -11.86 -8.07
CA GLY A 164 -2.59 -11.44 -8.94
C GLY A 164 -3.62 -12.54 -9.21
N ALA A 165 -3.26 -13.81 -9.05
CA ALA A 165 -4.16 -14.95 -9.15
C ALA A 165 -4.70 -15.44 -7.79
N GLY A 166 -4.49 -14.66 -6.71
CA GLY A 166 -5.00 -14.95 -5.36
C GLY A 166 -4.10 -15.85 -4.51
N GLY A 167 -2.90 -16.25 -5.03
CA GLY A 167 -1.94 -17.05 -4.28
C GLY A 167 -1.04 -16.20 -3.37
N LYS A 168 -0.43 -16.84 -2.37
CA LYS A 168 0.52 -16.22 -1.45
C LYS A 168 1.92 -16.77 -1.66
N VAL A 169 2.91 -15.90 -1.94
CA VAL A 169 4.31 -16.32 -2.09
C VAL A 169 5.03 -16.22 -0.74
N VAL A 170 5.66 -17.32 -0.32
CA VAL A 170 6.44 -17.44 0.91
C VAL A 170 7.93 -17.61 0.60
N GLY A 171 8.79 -17.19 1.55
CA GLY A 171 10.25 -17.19 1.35
C GLY A 171 10.94 -18.53 1.61
N SER A 172 10.25 -19.50 2.22
CA SER A 172 10.83 -20.80 2.59
C SER A 172 9.82 -21.94 2.44
N ILE A 173 10.34 -23.13 2.20
CA ILE A 173 9.56 -24.36 2.13
C ILE A 173 9.18 -24.79 3.56
N SER A 174 7.91 -25.03 3.77
CA SER A 174 7.36 -25.54 5.04
C SER A 174 6.31 -26.63 4.75
N GLY A 175 5.91 -27.38 5.78
CA GLY A 175 4.86 -28.39 5.65
C GLY A 175 3.47 -27.85 5.26
N LYS A 176 3.32 -26.54 5.14
CA LYS A 176 2.09 -25.85 4.69
C LYS A 176 2.22 -25.29 3.28
N LEU A 177 3.29 -25.64 2.55
CA LEU A 177 3.49 -25.20 1.18
C LEU A 177 2.64 -26.03 0.22
N ASP A 178 1.81 -25.35 -0.59
CA ASP A 178 0.96 -26.04 -1.57
C ASP A 178 1.69 -26.27 -2.91
N VAL A 179 2.48 -25.27 -3.35
CA VAL A 179 3.15 -25.30 -4.65
C VAL A 179 4.58 -24.80 -4.57
N LEU A 180 5.51 -25.58 -5.12
CA LEU A 180 6.90 -25.16 -5.33
C LEU A 180 7.11 -24.81 -6.80
N ILE A 181 7.47 -23.56 -7.09
CA ILE A 181 7.92 -23.13 -8.41
C ILE A 181 9.43 -23.23 -8.44
N ALA A 182 9.93 -24.28 -9.08
CA ALA A 182 11.35 -24.57 -9.20
C ALA A 182 11.87 -24.18 -10.60
N GLY A 183 12.87 -23.33 -10.66
CA GLY A 183 13.63 -23.04 -11.86
C GLY A 183 14.83 -23.96 -12.03
N GLU A 184 15.74 -23.60 -12.93
CA GLU A 184 17.01 -24.30 -13.10
C GLU A 184 17.88 -24.15 -11.84
N ASN A 185 18.59 -25.21 -11.46
CA ASN A 185 19.44 -25.25 -10.27
C ASN A 185 18.69 -24.97 -8.94
N ALA A 186 17.47 -25.44 -8.82
CA ALA A 186 16.64 -25.31 -7.62
C ALA A 186 17.04 -26.32 -6.53
#